data_c6fe69250803908ba4d99903a05197ce
#
_entry.id   c6fe69250803908ba4d99903a05197ce
#
_cell.length_a   1.000
_cell.length_b   1.000
_cell.length_c   1.000
_cell.angle_alpha   90.00
_cell.angle_beta   90.00
_cell.angle_gamma   90.00
#
_symmetry.space_group_name_H-M   'P 1'
#
loop_
_entity.id
_entity.type
_entity.pdbx_description
1 polymer ?
#
loop_
_entity_poly.entity_id
_entity_poly.type
_entity_poly.pdbx_seq_one_letter_code
_entity_poly.pdbx_strand_id
1 'polypeptide(L)'
;LVIEIAHQIGRSAASVAMKLGNFGSFDPALQAKGVKGLSGASRADRAIWDEFNQDWAKLSIESELAAGRFPDSSLTMPLDRDVAGPHPDGYSVKFEDILSRPSETVREVKVRLHQRFFREAVLASYGSSCCVCSNPVPQLLTAAHIVPWADREDLRANPRNGLCLCSLHHDAFDNGLWAIEDTYQIKLSSALMAYLPNKILEVSFVDFSRVQIRMPDKFWPEKEFLAFHRSNLFRE
;
A
#
# COMPACT_ATOMS: atom_id res chain seq x y z
N LEU A 1 0.17 14.94 -8.96
CA LEU A 1 -0.65 14.60 -7.78
C LEU A 1 -1.27 15.83 -7.11
N VAL A 2 -0.49 16.82 -6.53
CA VAL A 2 -1.07 18.00 -5.85
C VAL A 2 -1.96 18.83 -6.79
N ILE A 3 -1.52 19.08 -8.02
CA ILE A 3 -2.27 19.81 -9.05
C ILE A 3 -3.55 19.04 -9.42
N GLU A 4 -3.48 17.76 -9.55
CA GLU A 4 -4.57 16.87 -9.91
C GLU A 4 -5.66 16.83 -8.83
N ILE A 5 -5.26 16.66 -7.56
CA ILE A 5 -6.16 16.75 -6.41
C ILE A 5 -6.81 18.14 -6.36
N ALA A 6 -6.02 19.20 -6.53
CA ALA A 6 -6.52 20.58 -6.52
C ALA A 6 -7.62 20.80 -7.58
N HIS A 7 -7.41 20.28 -8.78
CA HIS A 7 -8.39 20.35 -9.86
C HIS A 7 -9.68 19.59 -9.51
N GLN A 8 -9.54 18.35 -8.99
CA GLN A 8 -10.69 17.51 -8.61
C GLN A 8 -11.58 18.14 -7.53
N ILE A 9 -10.99 18.81 -6.54
CA ILE A 9 -11.73 19.42 -5.42
C ILE A 9 -12.02 20.91 -5.62
N GLY A 10 -11.74 21.47 -6.79
CA GLY A 10 -11.99 22.88 -7.11
C GLY A 10 -11.19 23.87 -6.24
N ARG A 11 -9.94 23.53 -5.89
CA ARG A 11 -9.04 24.34 -5.07
C ARG A 11 -7.74 24.68 -5.81
N SER A 12 -6.99 25.67 -5.34
CA SER A 12 -5.67 25.95 -5.88
C SER A 12 -4.63 24.92 -5.39
N ALA A 13 -3.63 24.62 -6.23
CA ALA A 13 -2.54 23.73 -5.87
C ALA A 13 -1.79 24.21 -4.59
N ALA A 14 -1.65 25.52 -4.41
CA ALA A 14 -1.05 26.10 -3.21
C ALA A 14 -1.89 25.81 -1.95
N SER A 15 -3.22 25.88 -2.04
CA SER A 15 -4.11 25.56 -0.92
C SER A 15 -3.99 24.08 -0.52
N VAL A 16 -3.94 23.18 -1.50
CA VAL A 16 -3.75 21.75 -1.24
C VAL A 16 -2.39 21.46 -0.63
N ALA A 17 -1.31 22.06 -1.19
CA ALA A 17 0.04 21.90 -0.65
C ALA A 17 0.16 22.40 0.81
N MET A 18 -0.48 23.52 1.12
CA MET A 18 -0.53 24.07 2.48
C MET A 18 -1.27 23.11 3.44
N LYS A 19 -2.38 22.53 3.00
CA LYS A 19 -3.15 21.56 3.80
C LYS A 19 -2.34 20.29 4.06
N LEU A 20 -1.63 19.78 3.06
CA LEU A 20 -0.72 18.63 3.23
C LEU A 20 0.44 18.96 4.19
N GLY A 21 0.97 20.20 4.14
CA GLY A 21 1.97 20.67 5.10
C GLY A 21 1.43 20.72 6.54
N ASN A 22 0.17 21.11 6.73
CA ASN A 22 -0.49 21.07 8.04
C ASN A 22 -0.60 19.63 8.56
N PHE A 23 -1.07 18.69 7.74
CA PHE A 23 -1.10 17.27 8.13
C PHE A 23 0.30 16.71 8.40
N GLY A 24 1.30 17.12 7.63
CA GLY A 24 2.69 16.73 7.86
C GLY A 24 3.22 17.15 9.24
N SER A 25 2.66 18.17 9.88
CA SER A 25 3.03 18.57 11.24
C SER A 25 2.55 17.58 12.31
N PHE A 26 1.58 16.73 12.01
CA PHE A 26 1.05 15.69 12.91
C PHE A 26 1.73 14.34 12.74
N ASP A 27 2.45 14.13 11.63
CA ASP A 27 3.05 12.84 11.27
C ASP A 27 4.33 12.55 12.09
N PRO A 28 4.30 11.58 13.02
CA PRO A 28 5.47 11.25 13.84
C PRO A 28 6.67 10.79 13.01
N ALA A 29 6.43 10.12 11.86
CA ALA A 29 7.49 9.66 11.00
C ALA A 29 8.22 10.81 10.29
N LEU A 30 7.50 11.87 9.93
CA LEU A 30 8.10 13.10 9.40
C LEU A 30 8.84 13.88 10.49
N GLN A 31 8.27 13.95 11.69
CA GLN A 31 8.93 14.59 12.84
C GLN A 31 10.25 13.89 13.20
N ALA A 32 10.27 12.56 13.19
CA ALA A 32 11.49 11.78 13.43
C ALA A 32 12.59 12.04 12.37
N LYS A 33 12.20 12.43 11.15
CA LYS A 33 13.11 12.86 10.07
C LYS A 33 13.48 14.35 10.14
N GLY A 34 13.08 15.06 11.21
CA GLY A 34 13.34 16.50 11.37
C GLY A 34 12.42 17.40 10.54
N VAL A 35 11.40 16.86 9.88
CA VAL A 35 10.42 17.64 9.11
C VAL A 35 9.33 18.14 10.04
N LYS A 36 9.29 19.46 10.26
CA LYS A 36 8.35 20.07 11.24
C LYS A 36 6.93 20.27 10.70
N GLY A 37 6.73 20.22 9.37
CA GLY A 37 5.46 20.62 8.76
C GLY A 37 5.16 22.11 8.93
N LEU A 38 3.89 22.50 8.70
CA LEU A 38 3.42 23.88 8.91
C LEU A 38 2.76 24.03 10.27
N SER A 39 2.98 25.18 10.92
CA SER A 39 2.41 25.49 12.26
C SER A 39 0.96 25.97 12.22
N GLY A 40 0.37 26.19 11.02
CA GLY A 40 -0.97 26.75 10.82
C GLY A 40 -2.12 25.73 10.79
N ALA A 41 -1.91 24.54 11.31
CA ALA A 41 -2.95 23.52 11.33
C ALA A 41 -4.14 23.92 12.23
N SER A 42 -5.35 23.78 11.70
CA SER A 42 -6.59 24.10 12.41
C SER A 42 -7.03 22.94 13.33
N ARG A 43 -7.98 23.23 14.23
CA ARG A 43 -8.64 22.17 15.03
C ARG A 43 -9.33 21.12 14.15
N ALA A 44 -9.89 21.53 13.03
CA ALA A 44 -10.50 20.61 12.06
C ALA A 44 -9.45 19.70 11.40
N ASP A 45 -8.26 20.23 11.07
CA ASP A 45 -7.17 19.40 10.54
C ASP A 45 -6.74 18.33 11.54
N ARG A 46 -6.66 18.70 12.82
CA ARG A 46 -6.31 17.78 13.88
C ARG A 46 -7.39 16.70 14.07
N ALA A 47 -8.65 17.07 14.07
CA ALA A 47 -9.76 16.12 14.21
C ALA A 47 -9.77 15.10 13.05
N ILE A 48 -9.57 15.55 11.81
CA ILE A 48 -9.47 14.65 10.64
C ILE A 48 -8.24 13.74 10.77
N TRP A 49 -7.09 14.28 11.18
CA TRP A 49 -5.90 13.46 11.41
C TRP A 49 -6.16 12.36 12.44
N ASP A 50 -6.72 12.71 13.60
CA ASP A 50 -6.98 11.77 14.69
C ASP A 50 -8.03 10.72 14.29
N GLU A 51 -9.00 11.08 13.43
CA GLU A 51 -10.03 10.19 12.91
C GLU A 51 -9.45 9.11 11.96
N PHE A 52 -8.48 9.46 11.13
CA PHE A 52 -8.01 8.57 10.06
C PHE A 52 -6.61 7.99 10.28
N ASN A 53 -5.82 8.54 11.21
CA ASN A 53 -4.40 8.19 11.35
C ASN A 53 -4.14 6.71 11.69
N GLN A 54 -5.11 6.01 12.28
CA GLN A 54 -4.99 4.60 12.64
C GLN A 54 -6.10 3.72 12.06
N ASP A 55 -7.08 4.30 11.41
CA ASP A 55 -8.18 3.58 10.75
C ASP A 55 -8.02 3.57 9.23
N TRP A 56 -7.08 2.72 8.78
CA TRP A 56 -6.80 2.54 7.36
C TRP A 56 -8.00 2.00 6.58
N ALA A 57 -8.85 1.19 7.22
CA ALA A 57 -10.05 0.65 6.61
C ALA A 57 -11.05 1.76 6.29
N LYS A 58 -11.29 2.66 7.24
CA LYS A 58 -12.16 3.83 7.05
C LYS A 58 -11.56 4.80 6.02
N LEU A 59 -10.27 5.13 6.16
CA LEU A 59 -9.57 6.02 5.24
C LEU A 59 -9.65 5.51 3.80
N SER A 60 -9.44 4.21 3.57
CA SER A 60 -9.47 3.62 2.23
C SER A 60 -10.85 3.75 1.58
N ILE A 61 -11.92 3.54 2.33
CA ILE A 61 -13.29 3.67 1.82
C ILE A 61 -13.61 5.14 1.54
N GLU A 62 -13.42 6.02 2.51
CA GLU A 62 -13.82 7.41 2.39
C GLU A 62 -12.97 8.19 1.36
N SER A 63 -11.68 7.89 1.23
CA SER A 63 -10.84 8.51 0.21
C SER A 63 -11.25 8.12 -1.21
N GLU A 64 -11.61 6.87 -1.45
CA GLU A 64 -12.08 6.41 -2.75
C GLU A 64 -13.47 6.98 -3.09
N LEU A 65 -14.35 7.06 -2.08
CA LEU A 65 -15.65 7.72 -2.21
C LEU A 65 -15.49 9.21 -2.57
N ALA A 66 -14.63 9.92 -1.84
CA ALA A 66 -14.35 11.34 -2.08
C ALA A 66 -13.71 11.59 -3.45
N ALA A 67 -12.93 10.64 -3.97
CA ALA A 67 -12.33 10.71 -5.30
C ALA A 67 -13.31 10.33 -6.44
N GLY A 68 -14.55 9.93 -6.14
CA GLY A 68 -15.53 9.47 -7.14
C GLY A 68 -15.15 8.16 -7.82
N ARG A 69 -14.29 7.36 -7.20
CA ARG A 69 -13.75 6.12 -7.76
C ARG A 69 -14.51 4.91 -7.22
N PHE A 70 -15.72 4.70 -7.72
CA PHE A 70 -16.48 3.49 -7.40
C PHE A 70 -16.15 2.36 -8.35
N PRO A 71 -16.01 1.13 -7.86
CA PRO A 71 -16.00 -0.03 -8.74
C PRO A 71 -17.40 -0.16 -9.36
N ASP A 72 -17.47 -0.03 -10.68
CA ASP A 72 -18.69 -0.35 -11.41
C ASP A 72 -19.04 -1.82 -11.18
N SER A 73 -20.25 -2.08 -10.70
CA SER A 73 -20.75 -3.43 -10.41
C SER A 73 -20.94 -4.28 -11.67
N SER A 74 -20.76 -3.72 -12.87
CA SER A 74 -20.88 -4.42 -14.16
C SER A 74 -19.55 -5.02 -14.63
N LEU A 75 -18.42 -4.67 -14.01
CA LEU A 75 -17.11 -5.17 -14.42
C LEU A 75 -16.72 -6.43 -13.65
N THR A 76 -17.09 -7.58 -14.19
CA THR A 76 -16.39 -8.85 -13.94
C THR A 76 -15.00 -8.75 -14.56
N MET A 77 -14.06 -8.11 -13.87
CA MET A 77 -12.66 -8.11 -14.28
C MET A 77 -11.88 -9.12 -13.44
N PRO A 78 -10.93 -9.86 -14.06
CA PRO A 78 -10.02 -10.72 -13.31
C PRO A 78 -9.22 -9.90 -12.29
N LEU A 79 -8.87 -10.52 -11.17
CA LEU A 79 -8.15 -9.94 -10.02
C LEU A 79 -6.76 -9.36 -10.33
N ASP A 80 -6.29 -9.47 -11.57
CA ASP A 80 -5.00 -8.97 -12.05
C ASP A 80 -5.19 -8.27 -13.39
N ARG A 81 -5.08 -6.95 -13.38
CA ARG A 81 -4.61 -6.03 -14.42
C ARG A 81 -5.43 -4.75 -14.48
N ASP A 82 -4.70 -3.66 -14.26
CA ASP A 82 -4.90 -2.31 -14.78
C ASP A 82 -6.29 -1.67 -14.69
N VAL A 83 -6.41 -0.82 -13.70
CA VAL A 83 -7.54 0.09 -13.60
C VAL A 83 -7.35 1.22 -14.60
N ALA A 84 -8.17 1.21 -15.64
CA ALA A 84 -8.34 2.32 -16.56
C ALA A 84 -8.79 3.60 -15.82
N GLY A 85 -8.45 4.75 -16.40
CA GLY A 85 -8.69 6.08 -15.89
C GLY A 85 -10.18 6.48 -15.65
N PRO A 86 -10.44 7.74 -15.33
CA PRO A 86 -11.75 8.20 -14.85
C PRO A 86 -12.85 8.00 -15.89
N HIS A 87 -14.01 7.53 -15.42
CA HIS A 87 -15.23 7.40 -16.20
C HIS A 87 -15.75 8.80 -16.62
N PRO A 88 -16.20 9.01 -17.87
CA PRO A 88 -16.63 10.31 -18.38
C PRO A 88 -18.02 10.78 -17.89
N ASP A 89 -18.81 9.92 -17.26
CA ASP A 89 -20.16 10.27 -16.81
C ASP A 89 -20.23 10.34 -15.29
N GLY A 90 -20.36 11.57 -14.78
CA GLY A 90 -20.36 11.93 -13.36
C GLY A 90 -21.55 11.39 -12.56
N TYR A 91 -21.69 10.08 -12.42
CA TYR A 91 -22.62 9.47 -11.47
C TYR A 91 -21.99 9.44 -10.08
N SER A 92 -22.41 10.36 -9.24
CA SER A 92 -22.15 10.35 -7.80
C SER A 92 -23.05 9.30 -7.14
N VAL A 93 -22.57 8.09 -6.96
CA VAL A 93 -23.26 7.10 -6.12
C VAL A 93 -23.02 7.48 -4.65
N LYS A 94 -24.07 7.71 -3.88
CA LYS A 94 -23.95 8.02 -2.45
C LYS A 94 -23.66 6.74 -1.66
N PHE A 95 -22.92 6.87 -0.57
CA PHE A 95 -22.61 5.74 0.34
C PHE A 95 -23.86 5.02 0.85
N GLU A 96 -24.96 5.79 1.07
CA GLU A 96 -26.25 5.28 1.46
C GLU A 96 -26.88 4.34 0.42
N ASP A 97 -26.63 4.60 -0.89
CA ASP A 97 -27.11 3.74 -1.98
C ASP A 97 -26.36 2.40 -2.03
N ILE A 98 -25.10 2.37 -1.56
CA ILE A 98 -24.32 1.13 -1.44
C ILE A 98 -24.82 0.32 -0.25
N LEU A 99 -25.11 0.95 0.87
CA LEU A 99 -25.61 0.29 2.08
C LEU A 99 -27.02 -0.33 1.91
N SER A 100 -27.79 0.17 0.95
CA SER A 100 -29.12 -0.38 0.61
C SER A 100 -29.08 -1.65 -0.25
N ARG A 101 -27.89 -2.04 -0.75
CA ARG A 101 -27.70 -3.26 -1.56
C ARG A 101 -27.54 -4.51 -0.69
N PRO A 102 -27.69 -5.74 -1.26
CA PRO A 102 -27.42 -6.97 -0.54
C PRO A 102 -26.05 -6.96 0.14
N SER A 103 -25.96 -7.54 1.34
CA SER A 103 -24.76 -7.51 2.19
C SER A 103 -23.49 -8.07 1.50
N GLU A 104 -23.65 -9.03 0.60
CA GLU A 104 -22.54 -9.59 -0.20
C GLU A 104 -21.97 -8.56 -1.17
N THR A 105 -22.81 -7.82 -1.89
CA THR A 105 -22.36 -6.76 -2.80
C THR A 105 -21.61 -5.65 -2.06
N VAL A 106 -22.08 -5.26 -0.88
CA VAL A 106 -21.40 -4.28 -0.03
C VAL A 106 -20.03 -4.77 0.40
N ARG A 107 -19.94 -6.06 0.77
CA ARG A 107 -18.66 -6.68 1.16
C ARG A 107 -17.66 -6.69 0.01
N GLU A 108 -18.08 -7.09 -1.18
CA GLU A 108 -17.21 -7.08 -2.37
C GLU A 108 -16.71 -5.67 -2.72
N VAL A 109 -17.58 -4.68 -2.66
CA VAL A 109 -17.19 -3.28 -2.91
C VAL A 109 -16.14 -2.83 -1.91
N LYS A 110 -16.34 -3.07 -0.60
CA LYS A 110 -15.34 -2.73 0.44
C LYS A 110 -14.01 -3.42 0.20
N VAL A 111 -14.01 -4.71 -0.15
CA VAL A 111 -12.79 -5.47 -0.46
C VAL A 111 -12.01 -4.81 -1.61
N ARG A 112 -12.69 -4.44 -2.70
CA ARG A 112 -12.04 -3.79 -3.85
C ARG A 112 -11.48 -2.41 -3.49
N LEU A 113 -12.20 -1.62 -2.70
CA LEU A 113 -11.73 -0.31 -2.24
C LEU A 113 -10.47 -0.45 -1.38
N HIS A 114 -10.45 -1.41 -0.43
CA HIS A 114 -9.28 -1.69 0.39
C HIS A 114 -8.07 -2.13 -0.46
N GLN A 115 -8.27 -3.03 -1.42
CA GLN A 115 -7.20 -3.53 -2.29
C GLN A 115 -6.61 -2.42 -3.15
N ARG A 116 -7.46 -1.57 -3.74
CA ARG A 116 -7.02 -0.44 -4.56
C ARG A 116 -6.22 0.56 -3.73
N PHE A 117 -6.78 1.02 -2.61
CA PHE A 117 -6.11 1.95 -1.71
C PHE A 117 -4.75 1.40 -1.25
N PHE A 118 -4.73 0.15 -0.78
CA PHE A 118 -3.50 -0.51 -0.34
C PHE A 118 -2.46 -0.53 -1.45
N ARG A 119 -2.85 -0.97 -2.65
CA ARG A 119 -1.93 -1.01 -3.80
C ARG A 119 -1.37 0.37 -4.13
N GLU A 120 -2.21 1.38 -4.26
CA GLU A 120 -1.78 2.74 -4.59
C GLU A 120 -0.86 3.31 -3.52
N ALA A 121 -1.20 3.15 -2.24
CA ALA A 121 -0.40 3.65 -1.12
C ALA A 121 0.98 2.96 -1.03
N VAL A 122 1.03 1.63 -1.19
CA VAL A 122 2.28 0.87 -1.16
C VAL A 122 3.16 1.23 -2.35
N LEU A 123 2.65 1.15 -3.60
CA LEU A 123 3.45 1.47 -4.77
C LEU A 123 4.00 2.90 -4.72
N ALA A 124 3.16 3.87 -4.32
CA ALA A 124 3.58 5.26 -4.19
C ALA A 124 4.69 5.43 -3.15
N SER A 125 4.58 4.75 -1.99
CA SER A 125 5.58 4.86 -0.92
C SER A 125 6.96 4.29 -1.30
N TYR A 126 6.99 3.31 -2.21
CA TYR A 126 8.23 2.75 -2.77
C TYR A 126 8.67 3.41 -4.10
N GLY A 127 8.03 4.52 -4.52
CA GLY A 127 8.33 5.19 -5.79
C GLY A 127 8.15 4.26 -6.99
N SER A 128 7.12 3.40 -6.96
CA SER A 128 6.80 2.42 -8.00
C SER A 128 8.00 1.61 -8.46
N SER A 129 8.73 1.02 -7.53
CA SER A 129 9.86 0.11 -7.82
C SER A 129 9.94 -1.01 -6.80
N CYS A 130 10.32 -2.21 -7.24
CA CYS A 130 10.53 -3.36 -6.36
C CYS A 130 11.55 -3.04 -5.26
N CYS A 131 11.22 -3.32 -4.00
CA CYS A 131 12.11 -3.01 -2.87
C CYS A 131 13.34 -3.93 -2.79
N VAL A 132 13.39 -5.01 -3.55
CA VAL A 132 14.54 -5.91 -3.65
C VAL A 132 15.43 -5.53 -4.84
N CYS A 133 14.93 -5.67 -6.06
CA CYS A 133 15.74 -5.52 -7.28
C CYS A 133 15.57 -4.18 -8.00
N SER A 134 14.79 -3.26 -7.45
CA SER A 134 14.50 -1.94 -8.04
C SER A 134 13.85 -1.99 -9.43
N ASN A 135 13.24 -3.13 -9.83
CA ASN A 135 12.48 -3.22 -11.06
C ASN A 135 11.38 -2.14 -11.11
N PRO A 136 11.37 -1.23 -12.12
CA PRO A 136 10.44 -0.11 -12.17
C PRO A 136 9.24 -0.37 -13.11
N VAL A 137 9.12 -1.58 -13.70
CA VAL A 137 8.10 -1.88 -14.70
C VAL A 137 6.74 -2.05 -14.02
N PRO A 138 5.76 -1.11 -14.19
CA PRO A 138 4.52 -1.11 -13.42
C PRO A 138 3.69 -2.40 -13.57
N GLN A 139 3.71 -3.01 -14.77
CA GLN A 139 2.99 -4.24 -15.07
C GLN A 139 3.52 -5.47 -14.32
N LEU A 140 4.75 -5.39 -13.83
CA LEU A 140 5.40 -6.44 -13.04
C LEU A 140 5.37 -6.16 -11.54
N LEU A 141 4.83 -5.01 -11.10
CA LEU A 141 4.82 -4.63 -9.69
C LEU A 141 3.51 -5.01 -9.01
N THR A 142 3.65 -5.52 -7.80
CA THR A 142 2.55 -5.87 -6.90
C THR A 142 2.77 -5.26 -5.52
N ALA A 143 1.68 -4.87 -4.87
CA ALA A 143 1.67 -4.59 -3.45
C ALA A 143 1.43 -5.90 -2.69
N ALA A 144 2.49 -6.48 -2.16
CA ALA A 144 2.45 -7.73 -1.40
C ALA A 144 2.08 -7.44 0.06
N HIS A 145 1.19 -8.24 0.66
CA HIS A 145 0.92 -8.20 2.09
C HIS A 145 1.99 -8.98 2.85
N ILE A 146 2.52 -8.42 3.94
CA ILE A 146 3.48 -9.10 4.82
C ILE A 146 2.77 -10.13 5.68
N VAL A 147 1.70 -9.72 6.37
CA VAL A 147 0.73 -10.62 7.00
C VAL A 147 -0.37 -10.88 5.99
N PRO A 148 -0.66 -12.14 5.63
CA PRO A 148 -1.58 -12.47 4.56
C PRO A 148 -2.98 -11.86 4.75
N TRP A 149 -3.62 -11.54 3.64
CA TRP A 149 -4.97 -10.97 3.59
C TRP A 149 -6.02 -11.75 4.39
N ALA A 150 -5.88 -13.08 4.42
CA ALA A 150 -6.82 -13.97 5.09
C ALA A 150 -6.69 -13.94 6.62
N ASP A 151 -5.49 -13.66 7.14
CA ASP A 151 -5.18 -13.83 8.56
C ASP A 151 -5.62 -12.64 9.42
N ARG A 152 -5.57 -11.42 8.86
CA ARG A 152 -5.86 -10.19 9.62
C ARG A 152 -6.66 -9.18 8.77
N GLU A 153 -7.98 -9.11 9.04
CA GLU A 153 -8.87 -8.18 8.33
C GLU A 153 -8.53 -6.70 8.57
N ASP A 154 -8.12 -6.37 9.78
CA ASP A 154 -7.75 -5.03 10.20
C ASP A 154 -6.49 -4.49 9.51
N LEU A 155 -5.65 -5.39 8.96
CA LEU A 155 -4.42 -5.02 8.26
C LEU A 155 -4.56 -4.92 6.73
N ARG A 156 -5.72 -5.25 6.19
CA ARG A 156 -5.95 -5.32 4.73
C ARG A 156 -5.69 -4.02 3.99
N ALA A 157 -6.03 -2.88 4.58
CA ALA A 157 -5.80 -1.57 4.01
C ALA A 157 -4.56 -0.86 4.58
N ASN A 158 -3.86 -1.46 5.55
CA ASN A 158 -2.73 -0.84 6.22
C ASN A 158 -1.45 -0.89 5.35
N PRO A 159 -0.95 0.24 4.80
CA PRO A 159 0.22 0.23 3.92
C PRO A 159 1.53 -0.16 4.62
N ARG A 160 1.58 -0.14 5.97
CA ARG A 160 2.72 -0.66 6.75
C ARG A 160 2.80 -2.19 6.74
N ASN A 161 1.70 -2.85 6.34
CA ASN A 161 1.65 -4.28 6.06
C ASN A 161 2.01 -4.60 4.61
N GLY A 162 2.66 -3.68 3.89
CA GLY A 162 2.89 -3.76 2.46
C GLY A 162 4.34 -3.66 2.02
N LEU A 163 4.68 -4.43 0.98
CA LEU A 163 5.93 -4.35 0.24
C LEU A 163 5.63 -4.15 -1.25
N CYS A 164 6.35 -3.25 -1.92
CA CYS A 164 6.34 -3.18 -3.38
C CYS A 164 7.32 -4.20 -3.94
N LEU A 165 6.82 -5.24 -4.57
CA LEU A 165 7.61 -6.34 -5.12
C LEU A 165 7.31 -6.54 -6.62
N CYS A 166 8.30 -7.00 -7.39
CA CYS A 166 8.02 -7.56 -8.70
C CYS A 166 7.45 -8.99 -8.56
N SER A 167 6.80 -9.51 -9.60
CA SER A 167 6.12 -10.81 -9.57
C SER A 167 7.01 -11.93 -9.03
N LEU A 168 8.28 -12.00 -9.47
CA LEU A 168 9.21 -13.04 -9.01
C LEU A 168 9.49 -12.96 -7.49
N HIS A 169 9.77 -11.75 -6.99
CA HIS A 169 10.04 -11.57 -5.56
C HIS A 169 8.78 -11.72 -4.73
N HIS A 170 7.61 -11.35 -5.25
CA HIS A 170 6.33 -11.54 -4.59
C HIS A 170 6.01 -13.03 -4.42
N ASP A 171 6.01 -13.80 -5.52
CA ASP A 171 5.72 -15.23 -5.46
C ASP A 171 6.69 -15.98 -4.53
N ALA A 172 7.97 -15.62 -4.57
CA ALA A 172 8.97 -16.20 -3.69
C ALA A 172 8.76 -15.81 -2.21
N PHE A 173 8.28 -14.58 -1.92
CA PHE A 173 7.96 -14.12 -0.56
C PHE A 173 6.77 -14.88 0.01
N ASP A 174 5.67 -14.95 -0.73
CA ASP A 174 4.45 -15.64 -0.31
C ASP A 174 4.68 -17.15 -0.09
N ASN A 175 5.63 -17.74 -0.83
CA ASN A 175 6.05 -19.12 -0.64
C ASN A 175 7.11 -19.32 0.45
N GLY A 176 7.49 -18.26 1.18
CA GLY A 176 8.44 -18.31 2.28
C GLY A 176 9.88 -18.66 1.87
N LEU A 177 10.23 -18.42 0.60
CA LEU A 177 11.58 -18.69 0.09
C LEU A 177 12.59 -17.61 0.48
N TRP A 178 12.12 -16.48 0.95
CA TRP A 178 12.92 -15.43 1.57
C TRP A 178 12.08 -14.64 2.56
N ALA A 179 12.74 -13.95 3.47
CA ALA A 179 12.10 -13.12 4.49
C ALA A 179 12.92 -11.84 4.74
N ILE A 180 12.37 -10.93 5.53
CA ILE A 180 13.03 -9.70 5.96
C ILE A 180 13.28 -9.77 7.46
N GLU A 181 14.52 -9.50 7.89
CA GLU A 181 14.91 -9.43 9.29
C GLU A 181 14.49 -8.10 9.94
N ASP A 182 14.62 -7.98 11.26
CA ASP A 182 14.32 -6.74 12.00
C ASP A 182 15.22 -5.56 11.62
N THR A 183 16.37 -5.88 11.01
CA THR A 183 17.32 -4.94 10.41
C THR A 183 16.91 -4.49 9.00
N TYR A 184 15.78 -5.00 8.50
CA TYR A 184 15.31 -4.86 7.12
C TYR A 184 16.22 -5.52 6.07
N GLN A 185 17.10 -6.44 6.49
CA GLN A 185 17.93 -7.22 5.59
C GLN A 185 17.22 -8.48 5.09
N ILE A 186 17.56 -8.88 3.88
CA ILE A 186 17.01 -10.09 3.24
C ILE A 186 17.67 -11.35 3.80
N LYS A 187 16.84 -12.29 4.26
CA LYS A 187 17.22 -13.65 4.66
C LYS A 187 16.69 -14.65 3.63
N LEU A 188 17.55 -15.48 3.06
CA LEU A 188 17.16 -16.54 2.15
C LEU A 188 16.90 -17.84 2.91
N SER A 189 15.90 -18.62 2.44
CA SER A 189 15.58 -19.92 3.00
C SER A 189 16.54 -21.02 2.54
N SER A 190 16.71 -22.05 3.35
CA SER A 190 17.43 -23.27 2.96
C SER A 190 16.76 -23.96 1.78
N ALA A 191 15.41 -23.88 1.69
CA ALA A 191 14.65 -24.41 0.59
C ALA A 191 14.99 -23.76 -0.77
N LEU A 192 15.24 -22.45 -0.80
CA LEU A 192 15.71 -21.76 -2.01
C LEU A 192 17.17 -22.15 -2.32
N MET A 193 18.01 -22.18 -1.30
CA MET A 193 19.44 -22.45 -1.44
C MET A 193 19.73 -23.88 -1.97
N ALA A 194 18.80 -24.82 -1.75
CA ALA A 194 18.91 -26.20 -2.25
C ALA A 194 18.91 -26.31 -3.79
N TYR A 195 18.45 -25.28 -4.51
CA TYR A 195 18.42 -25.23 -5.97
C TYR A 195 19.68 -24.61 -6.59
N LEU A 196 20.66 -24.22 -5.78
CA LEU A 196 21.94 -23.69 -6.29
C LEU A 196 22.90 -24.81 -6.66
N PRO A 197 23.81 -24.59 -7.64
CA PRO A 197 23.98 -23.35 -8.40
C PRO A 197 22.93 -23.17 -9.52
N ASN A 198 22.37 -21.98 -9.61
CA ASN A 198 21.46 -21.60 -10.68
C ASN A 198 21.60 -20.09 -10.96
N LYS A 199 21.94 -19.71 -12.18
CA LYS A 199 22.26 -18.33 -12.54
C LYS A 199 21.11 -17.35 -12.27
N ILE A 200 19.88 -17.76 -12.54
CA ILE A 200 18.70 -16.89 -12.30
C ILE A 200 18.52 -16.69 -10.78
N LEU A 201 18.65 -17.74 -9.98
CA LEU A 201 18.52 -17.63 -8.53
C LEU A 201 19.66 -16.81 -7.92
N GLU A 202 20.88 -16.95 -8.46
CA GLU A 202 22.02 -16.16 -8.03
C GLU A 202 21.76 -14.67 -8.19
N VAL A 203 21.44 -14.20 -9.41
CA VAL A 203 21.24 -12.78 -9.70
C VAL A 203 19.94 -12.20 -9.15
N SER A 204 18.93 -13.05 -8.88
CA SER A 204 17.63 -12.59 -8.39
C SER A 204 17.51 -12.64 -6.87
N PHE A 205 18.28 -13.48 -6.17
CA PHE A 205 18.14 -13.68 -4.73
C PHE A 205 19.48 -13.65 -4.00
N VAL A 206 20.50 -14.42 -4.46
CA VAL A 206 21.76 -14.56 -3.71
C VAL A 206 22.48 -13.22 -3.63
N ASP A 207 22.52 -12.46 -4.72
CA ASP A 207 23.15 -11.14 -4.79
C ASP A 207 22.49 -10.12 -3.82
N PHE A 208 21.26 -10.37 -3.39
CA PHE A 208 20.54 -9.55 -2.41
C PHE A 208 20.57 -10.11 -0.99
N SER A 209 21.18 -11.28 -0.77
CA SER A 209 21.27 -11.88 0.57
C SER A 209 22.00 -10.96 1.54
N ARG A 210 21.40 -10.72 2.71
CA ARG A 210 21.88 -9.80 3.74
C ARG A 210 21.96 -8.32 3.31
N VAL A 211 21.46 -7.98 2.12
CA VAL A 211 21.30 -6.59 1.69
C VAL A 211 20.01 -6.05 2.31
N GLN A 212 20.04 -4.80 2.73
CA GLN A 212 18.83 -4.11 3.20
C GLN A 212 17.91 -3.84 2.01
N ILE A 213 16.61 -4.12 2.18
CA ILE A 213 15.62 -3.73 1.18
C ILE A 213 15.64 -2.21 0.98
N ARG A 214 15.25 -1.75 -0.18
CA ARG A 214 14.99 -0.32 -0.39
C ARG A 214 13.80 0.09 0.46
N MET A 215 14.06 0.96 1.44
CA MET A 215 13.04 1.43 2.35
C MET A 215 12.07 2.39 1.66
N PRO A 216 10.78 2.34 2.00
CA PRO A 216 9.81 3.29 1.47
C PRO A 216 10.01 4.68 2.08
N ASP A 217 9.56 5.71 1.35
CA ASP A 217 9.57 7.09 1.86
C ASP A 217 8.63 7.27 3.06
N LYS A 218 7.51 6.53 3.05
CA LYS A 218 6.48 6.51 4.11
C LYS A 218 6.03 5.08 4.38
N PHE A 219 5.32 4.88 5.48
CA PHE A 219 4.71 3.59 5.85
C PHE A 219 5.73 2.45 5.91
N TRP A 220 6.80 2.66 6.67
CA TRP A 220 7.81 1.62 6.89
C TRP A 220 7.14 0.33 7.36
N PRO A 221 7.56 -0.82 6.83
CA PRO A 221 7.07 -2.12 7.29
C PRO A 221 7.21 -2.27 8.80
N GLU A 222 6.14 -2.65 9.48
CA GLU A 222 6.19 -2.87 10.92
C GLU A 222 6.98 -4.14 11.23
N LYS A 223 7.88 -4.06 12.21
CA LYS A 223 8.72 -5.20 12.62
C LYS A 223 7.90 -6.38 13.11
N GLU A 224 6.76 -6.11 13.75
CA GLU A 224 5.81 -7.14 14.19
C GLU A 224 5.26 -7.94 13.00
N PHE A 225 4.94 -7.29 11.87
CA PHE A 225 4.46 -7.97 10.67
C PHE A 225 5.56 -8.79 10.01
N LEU A 226 6.79 -8.26 9.97
CA LEU A 226 7.97 -9.00 9.49
C LEU A 226 8.24 -10.23 10.36
N ALA A 227 8.11 -10.11 11.68
CA ALA A 227 8.25 -11.22 12.61
C ALA A 227 7.16 -12.27 12.39
N PHE A 228 5.90 -11.85 12.15
CA PHE A 228 4.81 -12.77 11.82
C PHE A 228 5.14 -13.59 10.56
N HIS A 229 5.59 -12.94 9.48
CA HIS A 229 5.97 -13.63 8.24
C HIS A 229 7.08 -14.64 8.48
N ARG A 230 8.13 -14.27 9.21
CA ARG A 230 9.23 -15.20 9.55
C ARG A 230 8.77 -16.40 10.36
N SER A 231 7.83 -16.22 11.28
CA SER A 231 7.39 -17.29 12.16
C SER A 231 6.36 -18.24 11.53
N ASN A 232 5.59 -17.76 10.53
CA ASN A 232 4.45 -18.51 10.01
C ASN A 232 4.62 -18.97 8.55
N LEU A 233 5.40 -18.25 7.76
CA LEU A 233 5.51 -18.50 6.32
C LEU A 233 6.94 -18.87 5.89
N PHE A 234 7.96 -18.30 6.50
CA PHE A 234 9.34 -18.50 6.07
C PHE A 234 9.79 -19.96 6.29
N ARG A 235 10.43 -20.54 5.27
CA ARG A 235 10.92 -21.92 5.27
C ARG A 235 12.41 -21.95 5.60
N GLU A 236 12.75 -22.16 6.88
CA GLU A 236 14.15 -22.28 7.30
C GLU A 236 14.89 -23.44 6.65
#